data_53df84ec57c80bf0dffb8b572c4431c3
#
_entry.id   53df84ec57c80bf0dffb8b572c4431c3
#
_cell.length_a   1.000
_cell.length_b   1.000
_cell.length_c   1.000
_cell.angle_alpha   90.00
_cell.angle_beta   90.00
_cell.angle_gamma   90.00
#
_symmetry.space_group_name_H-M   'P 1'
#
loop_
_entity.id
_entity.type
_entity.pdbx_description
1 polymer ?
#
loop_
_entity_poly.entity_id
_entity_poly.type
_entity_poly.pdbx_seq_one_letter_code
_entity_poly.pdbx_strand_id
1 'polypeptide(L)'
;MKKITIAIDGYSSCGKSTMAKDLAKEIGYVYVDTGAMYRSVTLYALRHQLFEADGAVKTEELQKEMKNISISFKFNETTGRPDCYLNGELVEKEIRSLEVSNHVSPIAAVPFVREALVEQQQKMGEDKGIVMDGRDIGTTVFPNAELKILVTASSHVRAQRRIDELKEKGMPADFDAILKNVEERDYIDTHRETSPLRKADDAITLDNSNMTIPEQKAWLMEQYQKAIAE
;
A
#
# COMPACT_ATOMS: atom_id res chain seq x y z
N MET A 1 -18.93 -20.15 3.84
CA MET A 1 -17.60 -20.27 3.22
C MET A 1 -16.52 -19.98 4.24
N LYS A 2 -15.41 -20.70 4.19
CA LYS A 2 -14.22 -20.44 5.03
C LYS A 2 -13.68 -19.05 4.71
N LYS A 3 -13.55 -18.19 5.69
CA LYS A 3 -12.91 -16.89 5.53
C LYS A 3 -11.40 -17.07 5.58
N ILE A 4 -10.69 -16.43 4.66
CA ILE A 4 -9.22 -16.46 4.58
C ILE A 4 -8.65 -15.05 4.69
N THR A 5 -7.34 -14.95 4.92
CA THR A 5 -6.58 -13.72 4.84
C THR A 5 -5.85 -13.70 3.49
N ILE A 6 -5.96 -12.59 2.76
CA ILE A 6 -5.32 -12.41 1.45
C ILE A 6 -4.31 -11.26 1.55
N ALA A 7 -3.04 -11.59 1.31
CA ALA A 7 -1.92 -10.66 1.30
C ALA A 7 -1.51 -10.34 -0.15
N ILE A 8 -1.56 -9.07 -0.53
CA ILE A 8 -1.15 -8.62 -1.87
C ILE A 8 -0.01 -7.63 -1.74
N ASP A 9 1.20 -8.10 -1.96
CA ASP A 9 2.40 -7.28 -1.94
C ASP A 9 2.81 -6.86 -3.35
N GLY A 10 3.62 -5.82 -3.46
CA GLY A 10 4.16 -5.42 -4.74
C GLY A 10 4.68 -3.99 -4.78
N TYR A 11 5.29 -3.65 -5.88
CA TYR A 11 5.94 -2.38 -6.13
C TYR A 11 4.96 -1.19 -6.22
N SER A 12 5.52 0.03 -6.17
CA SER A 12 4.75 1.26 -6.37
C SER A 12 4.12 1.28 -7.78
N SER A 13 2.88 1.77 -7.87
CA SER A 13 2.16 1.94 -9.15
C SER A 13 1.99 0.66 -10.00
N CYS A 14 2.09 -0.54 -9.41
CA CYS A 14 1.83 -1.80 -10.11
C CYS A 14 0.34 -2.18 -10.21
N GLY A 15 -0.56 -1.36 -9.66
CA GLY A 15 -2.02 -1.60 -9.71
C GLY A 15 -2.58 -2.51 -8.63
N LYS A 16 -1.76 -2.98 -7.67
CA LYS A 16 -2.19 -3.91 -6.62
C LYS A 16 -3.38 -3.43 -5.78
N SER A 17 -3.43 -2.13 -5.44
CA SER A 17 -4.52 -1.59 -4.61
C SER A 17 -5.87 -1.62 -5.34
N THR A 18 -5.88 -1.41 -6.67
CA THR A 18 -7.08 -1.57 -7.50
C THR A 18 -7.52 -3.02 -7.51
N MET A 19 -6.60 -3.95 -7.75
CA MET A 19 -6.86 -5.39 -7.77
C MET A 19 -7.39 -5.89 -6.42
N ALA A 20 -6.72 -5.50 -5.32
CA ALA A 20 -7.08 -5.90 -3.96
C ALA A 20 -8.49 -5.41 -3.58
N LYS A 21 -8.79 -4.15 -3.89
CA LYS A 21 -10.10 -3.55 -3.63
C LYS A 21 -11.21 -4.22 -4.44
N ASP A 22 -10.97 -4.47 -5.72
CA ASP A 22 -11.97 -5.10 -6.60
C ASP A 22 -12.26 -6.52 -6.16
N LEU A 23 -11.22 -7.30 -5.81
CA LEU A 23 -11.39 -8.64 -5.25
C LEU A 23 -12.20 -8.60 -3.95
N ALA A 24 -11.78 -7.75 -2.99
CA ALA A 24 -12.46 -7.65 -1.70
C ALA A 24 -13.96 -7.34 -1.84
N LYS A 25 -14.30 -6.41 -2.75
CA LYS A 25 -15.69 -6.08 -3.07
C LYS A 25 -16.46 -7.28 -3.62
N GLU A 26 -15.86 -8.03 -4.55
CA GLU A 26 -16.51 -9.15 -5.23
C GLU A 26 -16.77 -10.34 -4.28
N ILE A 27 -15.84 -10.61 -3.37
CA ILE A 27 -15.95 -11.73 -2.41
C ILE A 27 -16.54 -11.33 -1.05
N GLY A 28 -16.90 -10.05 -0.86
CA GLY A 28 -17.49 -9.54 0.39
C GLY A 28 -16.50 -9.48 1.57
N TYR A 29 -15.21 -9.25 1.29
CA TYR A 29 -14.17 -9.10 2.31
C TYR A 29 -13.87 -7.63 2.61
N VAL A 30 -13.25 -7.39 3.76
CA VAL A 30 -12.76 -6.05 4.12
C VAL A 30 -11.47 -5.76 3.35
N TYR A 31 -11.41 -4.60 2.70
CA TYR A 31 -10.19 -4.12 2.06
C TYR A 31 -9.44 -3.15 2.96
N VAL A 32 -8.12 -3.32 3.08
CA VAL A 32 -7.22 -2.40 3.80
C VAL A 32 -6.03 -2.01 2.95
N ASP A 33 -5.89 -0.70 2.71
CA ASP A 33 -4.74 -0.06 2.05
C ASP A 33 -3.70 0.34 3.11
N THR A 34 -2.67 -0.49 3.31
CA THR A 34 -1.62 -0.14 4.27
C THR A 34 -0.78 1.06 3.81
N GLY A 35 -0.67 1.27 2.51
CA GLY A 35 -0.03 2.45 1.96
C GLY A 35 -0.69 3.74 2.43
N ALA A 36 -2.02 3.77 2.60
CA ALA A 36 -2.72 4.92 3.16
C ALA A 36 -2.30 5.19 4.62
N MET A 37 -2.00 4.14 5.41
CA MET A 37 -1.53 4.31 6.79
C MET A 37 -0.16 4.98 6.84
N TYR A 38 0.82 4.50 6.06
CA TYR A 38 2.14 5.14 5.97
C TYR A 38 2.08 6.55 5.41
N ARG A 39 1.20 6.80 4.43
CA ARG A 39 0.96 8.14 3.88
C ARG A 39 0.33 9.09 4.91
N SER A 40 -0.51 8.59 5.80
CA SER A 40 -1.08 9.40 6.89
C SER A 40 -0.01 9.82 7.91
N VAL A 41 0.91 8.92 8.28
CA VAL A 41 2.08 9.29 9.10
C VAL A 41 2.94 10.32 8.37
N THR A 42 3.15 10.14 7.06
CA THR A 42 3.91 11.09 6.24
C THR A 42 3.26 12.47 6.21
N LEU A 43 1.94 12.53 6.01
CA LEU A 43 1.18 13.78 6.03
C LEU A 43 1.30 14.49 7.39
N TYR A 44 1.17 13.74 8.48
CA TYR A 44 1.40 14.26 9.82
C TYR A 44 2.79 14.86 9.95
N ALA A 45 3.82 14.12 9.53
CA ALA A 45 5.21 14.57 9.59
C ALA A 45 5.45 15.84 8.75
N LEU A 46 4.86 15.95 7.56
CA LEU A 46 4.94 17.16 6.73
C LEU A 46 4.26 18.36 7.42
N ARG A 47 3.05 18.19 7.94
CA ARG A 47 2.30 19.24 8.63
C ARG A 47 3.02 19.74 9.89
N HIS A 48 3.85 18.91 10.54
CA HIS A 48 4.59 19.22 11.76
C HIS A 48 6.08 19.48 11.50
N GLN A 49 6.51 19.63 10.24
CA GLN A 49 7.89 19.94 9.85
C GLN A 49 8.93 18.93 10.38
N LEU A 50 8.56 17.63 10.37
CA LEU A 50 9.38 16.53 10.86
C LEU A 50 10.31 15.94 9.79
N PHE A 51 10.66 16.74 8.79
CA PHE A 51 11.69 16.45 7.80
C PHE A 51 12.79 17.49 7.84
N GLU A 52 14.02 17.06 7.61
CA GLU A 52 15.17 17.95 7.39
C GLU A 52 15.10 18.58 6.00
N ALA A 53 15.95 19.57 5.75
CA ALA A 53 15.99 20.29 4.47
C ALA A 53 16.39 19.36 3.28
N ASP A 54 17.10 18.28 3.54
CA ASP A 54 17.48 17.26 2.56
C ASP A 54 16.43 16.15 2.38
N GLY A 55 15.31 16.21 3.10
CA GLY A 55 14.25 15.23 3.07
C GLY A 55 14.41 14.04 4.05
N ALA A 56 15.45 14.03 4.86
CA ALA A 56 15.61 13.01 5.91
C ALA A 56 14.54 13.18 7.01
N VAL A 57 14.12 12.07 7.60
CA VAL A 57 13.12 12.08 8.67
C VAL A 57 13.76 12.48 9.99
N LYS A 58 13.18 13.45 10.71
CA LYS A 58 13.54 13.78 12.10
C LYS A 58 13.01 12.68 13.04
N THR A 59 13.75 11.59 13.15
CA THR A 59 13.27 10.34 13.74
C THR A 59 12.97 10.48 15.24
N GLU A 60 13.78 11.21 16.00
CA GLU A 60 13.55 11.39 17.44
C GLU A 60 12.27 12.20 17.72
N GLU A 61 12.03 13.25 16.93
CA GLU A 61 10.84 14.07 17.04
C GLU A 61 9.60 13.30 16.61
N LEU A 62 9.67 12.57 15.47
CA LEU A 62 8.58 11.74 15.00
C LEU A 62 8.23 10.66 16.03
N GLN A 63 9.22 10.04 16.69
CA GLN A 63 8.97 9.03 17.70
C GLN A 63 8.16 9.56 18.88
N LYS A 64 8.43 10.80 19.31
CA LYS A 64 7.68 11.48 20.38
C LYS A 64 6.23 11.77 19.95
N GLU A 65 6.04 12.06 18.66
CA GLU A 65 4.74 12.41 18.08
C GLU A 65 3.88 11.19 17.72
N MET A 66 4.43 9.98 17.60
CA MET A 66 3.67 8.78 17.22
C MET A 66 2.41 8.55 18.07
N LYS A 67 2.44 8.87 19.36
CA LYS A 67 1.30 8.77 20.27
C LYS A 67 0.15 9.72 19.93
N ASN A 68 0.41 10.78 19.15
CA ASN A 68 -0.54 11.78 18.71
C ASN A 68 -1.12 11.45 17.32
N ILE A 69 -0.74 10.32 16.72
CA ILE A 69 -1.16 9.90 15.40
C ILE A 69 -2.19 8.78 15.53
N SER A 70 -3.43 9.08 15.17
CA SER A 70 -4.53 8.12 15.12
C SER A 70 -5.01 7.99 13.69
N ILE A 71 -4.99 6.77 13.15
CA ILE A 71 -5.42 6.47 11.78
C ILE A 71 -6.64 5.57 11.86
N SER A 72 -7.68 5.92 11.12
CA SER A 72 -8.89 5.12 11.01
C SER A 72 -9.43 5.12 9.58
N PHE A 73 -10.24 4.12 9.27
CA PHE A 73 -10.92 3.99 7.99
C PHE A 73 -12.42 4.00 8.22
N LYS A 74 -13.17 4.72 7.37
CA LYS A 74 -14.63 4.69 7.37
C LYS A 74 -15.12 4.40 5.97
N PHE A 75 -16.05 3.46 5.85
CA PHE A 75 -16.64 3.12 4.57
C PHE A 75 -17.40 4.31 4.01
N ASN A 76 -17.12 4.64 2.75
CA ASN A 76 -17.79 5.70 2.01
C ASN A 76 -18.76 5.04 1.01
N GLU A 77 -20.05 5.17 1.27
CA GLU A 77 -21.10 4.58 0.44
C GLU A 77 -21.12 5.13 -0.98
N THR A 78 -20.75 6.40 -1.17
CA THR A 78 -20.71 7.05 -2.48
C THR A 78 -19.63 6.48 -3.37
N THR A 79 -18.45 6.22 -2.82
CA THR A 79 -17.29 5.70 -3.57
C THR A 79 -17.20 4.18 -3.52
N GLY A 80 -17.95 3.53 -2.61
CA GLY A 80 -17.91 2.09 -2.36
C GLY A 80 -16.56 1.59 -1.83
N ARG A 81 -15.80 2.43 -1.11
CA ARG A 81 -14.48 2.12 -0.56
C ARG A 81 -14.25 2.85 0.77
N PRO A 82 -13.31 2.36 1.61
CA PRO A 82 -12.93 3.07 2.81
C PRO A 82 -12.18 4.36 2.48
N ASP A 83 -12.54 5.44 3.18
CA ASP A 83 -11.77 6.68 3.22
C ASP A 83 -10.88 6.69 4.46
N CYS A 84 -9.68 7.24 4.32
CA CYS A 84 -8.69 7.35 5.40
C CYS A 84 -8.87 8.63 6.20
N TYR A 85 -8.81 8.50 7.53
CA TYR A 85 -8.89 9.60 8.50
C TYR A 85 -7.63 9.65 9.36
N LEU A 86 -7.06 10.83 9.51
CA LEU A 86 -5.96 11.14 10.41
C LEU A 86 -6.47 12.03 11.54
N ASN A 87 -6.39 11.56 12.79
CA ASN A 87 -6.88 12.28 13.96
C ASN A 87 -8.35 12.75 13.83
N GLY A 88 -9.17 11.94 13.14
CA GLY A 88 -10.58 12.25 12.90
C GLY A 88 -10.85 13.14 11.68
N GLU A 89 -9.83 13.68 11.03
CA GLU A 89 -9.93 14.48 9.80
C GLU A 89 -9.88 13.57 8.56
N LEU A 90 -10.77 13.80 7.59
CA LEU A 90 -10.74 13.10 6.29
C LEU A 90 -9.55 13.57 5.45
N VAL A 91 -8.58 12.67 5.22
CA VAL A 91 -7.34 12.99 4.50
C VAL A 91 -7.14 12.19 3.20
N GLU A 92 -8.14 11.45 2.74
CA GLU A 92 -8.03 10.53 1.59
C GLU A 92 -7.45 11.20 0.33
N LYS A 93 -7.80 12.45 0.04
CA LYS A 93 -7.24 13.18 -1.11
C LYS A 93 -5.82 13.65 -0.84
N GLU A 94 -5.57 14.20 0.34
CA GLU A 94 -4.30 14.83 0.70
C GLU A 94 -3.16 13.81 0.80
N ILE A 95 -3.43 12.62 1.34
CA ILE A 95 -2.45 11.53 1.39
C ILE A 95 -2.07 10.99 0.00
N ARG A 96 -2.82 11.33 -1.06
CA ARG A 96 -2.52 10.95 -2.46
C ARG A 96 -1.76 12.04 -3.22
N SER A 97 -1.42 13.15 -2.57
CA SER A 97 -0.64 14.23 -3.18
C SER A 97 0.75 13.77 -3.63
N LEU A 98 1.36 14.52 -4.54
CA LEU A 98 2.72 14.26 -4.99
C LEU A 98 3.72 14.46 -3.84
N GLU A 99 3.51 15.48 -3.02
CA GLU A 99 4.35 15.77 -1.86
C GLU A 99 4.41 14.59 -0.89
N VAL A 100 3.26 14.04 -0.48
CA VAL A 100 3.21 12.84 0.35
C VAL A 100 3.85 11.64 -0.38
N SER A 101 3.63 11.51 -1.68
CA SER A 101 4.22 10.41 -2.48
C SER A 101 5.74 10.43 -2.51
N ASN A 102 6.33 11.62 -2.50
CA ASN A 102 7.78 11.79 -2.51
C ASN A 102 8.44 11.51 -1.14
N HIS A 103 7.67 11.62 -0.05
CA HIS A 103 8.19 11.49 1.32
C HIS A 103 7.78 10.19 2.02
N VAL A 104 6.91 9.36 1.41
CA VAL A 104 6.36 8.18 2.11
C VAL A 104 7.37 7.05 2.30
N SER A 105 8.29 6.83 1.35
CA SER A 105 9.26 5.72 1.48
C SER A 105 10.27 5.94 2.60
N PRO A 106 10.84 7.12 2.83
CA PRO A 106 11.62 7.42 4.04
C PRO A 106 10.87 7.14 5.35
N ILE A 107 9.63 7.56 5.48
CA ILE A 107 8.77 7.27 6.65
C ILE A 107 8.55 5.75 6.80
N ALA A 108 8.25 5.07 5.71
CA ALA A 108 8.03 3.63 5.70
C ALA A 108 9.29 2.79 5.99
N ALA A 109 10.48 3.39 5.97
CA ALA A 109 11.73 2.75 6.35
C ALA A 109 12.02 2.87 7.87
N VAL A 110 11.32 3.75 8.60
CA VAL A 110 11.56 3.99 10.03
C VAL A 110 11.03 2.80 10.86
N PRO A 111 11.88 2.11 11.67
CA PRO A 111 11.48 0.88 12.36
C PRO A 111 10.29 1.04 13.30
N PHE A 112 10.29 2.02 14.20
CA PHE A 112 9.19 2.21 15.16
C PHE A 112 7.85 2.59 14.51
N VAL A 113 7.88 3.27 13.35
CA VAL A 113 6.66 3.53 12.55
C VAL A 113 6.11 2.21 12.03
N ARG A 114 6.99 1.34 11.51
CA ARG A 114 6.59 0.02 11.03
C ARG A 114 5.99 -0.83 12.15
N GLU A 115 6.66 -0.91 13.29
CA GLU A 115 6.19 -1.68 14.44
C GLU A 115 4.77 -1.26 14.84
N ALA A 116 4.53 0.04 14.99
CA ALA A 116 3.23 0.58 15.39
C ALA A 116 2.13 0.29 14.33
N LEU A 117 2.45 0.41 13.05
CA LEU A 117 1.47 0.16 11.99
C LEU A 117 1.24 -1.33 11.74
N VAL A 118 2.26 -2.17 11.82
CA VAL A 118 2.12 -3.63 11.71
C VAL A 118 1.23 -4.18 12.81
N GLU A 119 1.37 -3.73 14.05
CA GLU A 119 0.49 -4.13 15.15
C GLU A 119 -0.99 -3.78 14.86
N GLN A 120 -1.26 -2.58 14.34
CA GLN A 120 -2.61 -2.18 13.94
C GLN A 120 -3.14 -3.04 12.79
N GLN A 121 -2.32 -3.30 11.78
CA GLN A 121 -2.67 -4.13 10.63
C GLN A 121 -3.00 -5.56 11.05
N GLN A 122 -2.22 -6.16 11.93
CA GLN A 122 -2.48 -7.50 12.46
C GLN A 122 -3.82 -7.58 13.20
N LYS A 123 -4.14 -6.59 14.04
CA LYS A 123 -5.44 -6.50 14.71
C LYS A 123 -6.62 -6.42 13.74
N MET A 124 -6.46 -5.71 12.62
CA MET A 124 -7.51 -5.62 11.59
C MET A 124 -7.80 -6.96 10.91
N GLY A 125 -6.87 -7.90 10.90
CA GLY A 125 -7.00 -9.20 10.24
C GLY A 125 -7.31 -10.38 11.16
N GLU A 126 -7.52 -10.17 12.48
CA GLU A 126 -7.78 -11.26 13.45
C GLU A 126 -8.96 -12.14 13.07
N ASP A 127 -10.04 -11.54 12.57
CA ASP A 127 -11.27 -12.26 12.19
C ASP A 127 -11.23 -12.85 10.77
N LYS A 128 -10.11 -12.73 10.05
CA LYS A 128 -9.99 -13.10 8.62
C LYS A 128 -11.05 -12.38 7.76
N GLY A 129 -11.25 -12.85 6.52
CA GLY A 129 -12.16 -12.16 5.60
C GLY A 129 -11.64 -10.78 5.19
N ILE A 130 -10.33 -10.67 5.03
CA ILE A 130 -9.61 -9.43 4.71
C ILE A 130 -8.74 -9.59 3.49
N VAL A 131 -8.69 -8.55 2.67
CA VAL A 131 -7.70 -8.35 1.61
C VAL A 131 -6.87 -7.13 1.97
N MET A 132 -5.58 -7.33 2.18
CA MET A 132 -4.67 -6.26 2.57
C MET A 132 -3.56 -6.13 1.53
N ASP A 133 -3.30 -4.90 1.08
CA ASP A 133 -2.19 -4.64 0.16
C ASP A 133 -1.09 -3.79 0.76
N GLY A 134 0.15 -4.09 0.37
CA GLY A 134 1.32 -3.41 0.90
C GLY A 134 2.64 -3.79 0.23
N ARG A 135 3.68 -3.98 1.07
CA ARG A 135 5.04 -4.34 0.67
C ARG A 135 5.56 -5.60 1.39
N ASP A 136 5.01 -5.88 2.54
CA ASP A 136 5.47 -6.91 3.46
C ASP A 136 4.30 -7.61 4.18
N ILE A 137 3.12 -7.60 3.54
CA ILE A 137 1.92 -8.18 4.15
C ILE A 137 2.10 -9.69 4.30
N GLY A 138 2.51 -10.38 3.25
CA GLY A 138 2.70 -11.83 3.26
C GLY A 138 3.99 -12.29 3.94
N THR A 139 4.92 -11.39 4.26
CA THR A 139 6.20 -11.74 4.92
C THR A 139 6.23 -11.34 6.38
N THR A 140 5.58 -10.25 6.78
CA THR A 140 5.67 -9.65 8.12
C THR A 140 4.32 -9.53 8.81
N VAL A 141 3.30 -8.98 8.13
CA VAL A 141 1.99 -8.72 8.76
C VAL A 141 1.22 -10.02 8.93
N PHE A 142 1.04 -10.77 7.85
CA PHE A 142 0.33 -12.06 7.83
C PHE A 142 1.18 -13.16 7.20
N PRO A 143 2.25 -13.61 7.89
CA PRO A 143 3.13 -14.67 7.36
C PRO A 143 2.40 -16.02 7.16
N ASN A 144 1.23 -16.18 7.76
CA ASN A 144 0.37 -17.36 7.63
C ASN A 144 -0.91 -17.07 6.81
N ALA A 145 -0.92 -16.01 5.98
CA ALA A 145 -2.05 -15.76 5.08
C ALA A 145 -2.23 -16.93 4.11
N GLU A 146 -3.48 -17.34 3.90
CA GLU A 146 -3.81 -18.48 3.04
C GLU A 146 -3.57 -18.19 1.55
N LEU A 147 -3.65 -16.92 1.15
CA LEU A 147 -3.32 -16.49 -0.22
C LEU A 147 -2.35 -15.33 -0.16
N LYS A 148 -1.16 -15.52 -0.75
CA LYS A 148 -0.13 -14.49 -0.88
C LYS A 148 0.21 -14.25 -2.34
N ILE A 149 0.18 -13.01 -2.75
CA ILE A 149 0.43 -12.59 -4.12
C ILE A 149 1.49 -11.49 -4.12
N LEU A 150 2.51 -11.64 -4.96
CA LEU A 150 3.43 -10.57 -5.29
C LEU A 150 3.12 -10.03 -6.68
N VAL A 151 2.63 -8.79 -6.74
CA VAL A 151 2.34 -8.11 -8.01
C VAL A 151 3.56 -7.32 -8.47
N THR A 152 3.97 -7.55 -9.70
CA THR A 152 5.07 -6.84 -10.34
C THR A 152 4.66 -6.30 -11.70
N ALA A 153 5.35 -5.27 -12.14
CA ALA A 153 5.34 -4.74 -13.51
C ALA A 153 6.65 -3.98 -13.74
N SER A 154 7.08 -3.84 -15.00
CA SER A 154 8.29 -3.07 -15.32
C SER A 154 8.19 -1.63 -14.83
N SER A 155 9.32 -1.01 -14.44
CA SER A 155 9.35 0.38 -13.96
C SER A 155 8.75 1.35 -14.99
N HIS A 156 9.02 1.13 -16.28
CA HIS A 156 8.46 1.93 -17.38
C HIS A 156 6.93 1.85 -17.45
N VAL A 157 6.36 0.65 -17.36
CA VAL A 157 4.89 0.47 -17.36
C VAL A 157 4.27 1.15 -16.15
N ARG A 158 4.90 1.04 -14.97
CA ARG A 158 4.42 1.67 -13.74
C ARG A 158 4.52 3.20 -13.79
N ALA A 159 5.59 3.74 -14.37
CA ALA A 159 5.75 5.17 -14.63
C ALA A 159 4.66 5.67 -15.59
N GLN A 160 4.40 4.94 -16.68
CA GLN A 160 3.35 5.31 -17.63
C GLN A 160 1.95 5.31 -16.97
N ARG A 161 1.61 4.28 -16.20
CA ARG A 161 0.35 4.23 -15.44
C ARG A 161 0.19 5.42 -14.49
N ARG A 162 1.29 5.85 -13.85
CA ARG A 162 1.29 7.02 -12.97
C ARG A 162 1.08 8.33 -13.73
N ILE A 163 1.66 8.44 -14.93
CA ILE A 163 1.43 9.58 -15.82
C ILE A 163 -0.03 9.67 -16.23
N ASP A 164 -0.59 8.55 -16.67
CA ASP A 164 -1.99 8.50 -17.12
C ASP A 164 -2.93 8.92 -15.98
N GLU A 165 -2.70 8.43 -14.77
CA GLU A 165 -3.43 8.84 -13.57
C GLU A 165 -3.31 10.35 -13.27
N LEU A 166 -2.11 10.92 -13.41
CA LEU A 166 -1.88 12.36 -13.18
C LEU A 166 -2.55 13.21 -14.26
N LYS A 167 -2.50 12.77 -15.52
CA LYS A 167 -3.18 13.45 -16.64
C LYS A 167 -4.69 13.46 -16.48
N GLU A 168 -5.29 12.34 -16.06
CA GLU A 168 -6.72 12.24 -15.74
C GLU A 168 -7.13 13.24 -14.65
N LYS A 169 -6.24 13.53 -13.72
CA LYS A 169 -6.43 14.53 -12.64
C LYS A 169 -6.08 15.97 -13.08
N GLY A 170 -5.71 16.19 -14.34
CA GLY A 170 -5.28 17.50 -14.85
C GLY A 170 -3.96 18.00 -14.26
N MET A 171 -3.12 17.10 -13.74
CA MET A 171 -1.83 17.45 -13.14
C MET A 171 -0.70 17.30 -14.17
N PRO A 172 0.34 18.18 -14.09
CA PRO A 172 1.51 18.02 -14.93
C PRO A 172 2.24 16.72 -14.62
N ALA A 173 2.77 16.07 -15.66
CA ALA A 173 3.49 14.82 -15.54
C ALA A 173 4.72 14.82 -16.46
N ASP A 174 5.89 14.60 -15.88
CA ASP A 174 7.15 14.39 -16.57
C ASP A 174 7.56 12.92 -16.42
N PHE A 175 7.81 12.25 -17.56
CA PHE A 175 8.07 10.80 -17.55
C PHE A 175 9.36 10.46 -16.82
N ASP A 176 10.44 11.17 -17.08
CA ASP A 176 11.75 10.85 -16.52
C ASP A 176 11.78 11.10 -15.02
N ALA A 177 11.15 12.19 -14.56
CA ALA A 177 11.01 12.48 -13.13
C ALA A 177 10.17 11.41 -12.41
N ILE A 178 9.09 10.95 -13.03
CA ILE A 178 8.22 9.91 -12.47
C ILE A 178 8.90 8.54 -12.48
N LEU A 179 9.60 8.18 -13.56
CA LEU A 179 10.36 6.94 -13.64
C LEU A 179 11.44 6.90 -12.55
N LYS A 180 12.20 7.98 -12.42
CA LYS A 180 13.21 8.11 -11.36
C LYS A 180 12.59 7.94 -9.97
N ASN A 181 11.47 8.58 -9.68
CA ASN A 181 10.77 8.44 -8.40
C ASN A 181 10.30 6.99 -8.15
N VAL A 182 9.78 6.31 -9.19
CA VAL A 182 9.38 4.89 -9.10
C VAL A 182 10.58 4.02 -8.73
N GLU A 183 11.72 4.21 -9.39
CA GLU A 183 12.94 3.42 -9.18
C GLU A 183 13.59 3.71 -7.82
N GLU A 184 13.63 4.96 -7.38
CA GLU A 184 14.10 5.35 -6.04
C GLU A 184 13.26 4.72 -4.93
N ARG A 185 11.94 4.70 -5.10
CA ARG A 185 11.04 4.05 -4.15
C ARG A 185 11.22 2.54 -4.11
N ASP A 186 11.38 1.92 -5.26
CA ASP A 186 11.65 0.48 -5.33
C ASP A 186 12.96 0.14 -4.62
N TYR A 187 13.99 0.96 -4.81
CA TYR A 187 15.26 0.79 -4.13
C TYR A 187 15.10 0.87 -2.61
N ILE A 188 14.44 1.92 -2.10
CA ILE A 188 14.19 2.07 -0.65
C ILE A 188 13.36 0.90 -0.12
N ASP A 189 12.25 0.56 -0.79
CA ASP A 189 11.34 -0.49 -0.32
C ASP A 189 12.01 -1.87 -0.29
N THR A 190 12.94 -2.17 -1.22
CA THR A 190 13.64 -3.46 -1.29
C THR A 190 14.92 -3.53 -0.44
N HIS A 191 15.54 -2.38 -0.10
CA HIS A 191 16.83 -2.34 0.61
C HIS A 191 16.71 -1.80 2.04
N ARG A 192 15.53 -1.37 2.49
CA ARG A 192 15.36 -0.96 3.88
C ARG A 192 15.66 -2.12 4.83
N GLU A 193 16.24 -1.78 5.99
CA GLU A 193 16.70 -2.76 6.98
C GLU A 193 15.53 -3.56 7.59
N THR A 194 14.41 -2.86 7.90
CA THR A 194 13.25 -3.49 8.54
C THR A 194 12.20 -3.88 7.51
N SER A 195 11.86 -5.17 7.44
CA SER A 195 10.80 -5.74 6.59
C SER A 195 10.85 -5.26 5.14
N PRO A 196 11.94 -5.49 4.40
CA PRO A 196 12.04 -5.08 3.01
C PRO A 196 10.97 -5.77 2.15
N LEU A 197 10.61 -5.13 1.04
CA LEU A 197 9.78 -5.76 0.01
C LEU A 197 10.54 -6.96 -0.57
N ARG A 198 10.03 -8.15 -0.33
CA ARG A 198 10.52 -9.41 -0.87
C ARG A 198 9.38 -10.37 -1.10
N LYS A 199 9.56 -11.30 -2.00
CA LYS A 199 8.59 -12.38 -2.21
C LYS A 199 8.58 -13.30 -0.98
N ALA A 200 7.41 -13.60 -0.43
CA ALA A 200 7.25 -14.71 0.51
C ALA A 200 7.43 -16.04 -0.24
N ASP A 201 7.97 -17.05 0.45
CA ASP A 201 8.34 -18.33 -0.21
C ASP A 201 7.14 -19.03 -0.87
N ASP A 202 5.97 -18.89 -0.26
CA ASP A 202 4.69 -19.44 -0.71
C ASP A 202 3.84 -18.44 -1.54
N ALA A 203 4.38 -17.25 -1.87
CA ALA A 203 3.65 -16.28 -2.67
C ALA A 203 3.64 -16.63 -4.17
N ILE A 204 2.50 -16.39 -4.80
CA ILE A 204 2.36 -16.50 -6.26
C ILE A 204 2.71 -15.14 -6.87
N THR A 205 3.55 -15.14 -7.89
CA THR A 205 3.93 -13.90 -8.59
C THR A 205 3.00 -13.64 -9.76
N LEU A 206 2.51 -12.41 -9.85
CA LEU A 206 1.78 -11.88 -11.00
C LEU A 206 2.57 -10.74 -11.63
N ASP A 207 3.13 -10.95 -12.81
CA ASP A 207 3.59 -9.85 -13.67
C ASP A 207 2.42 -9.38 -14.53
N ASN A 208 1.93 -8.18 -14.23
CA ASN A 208 0.80 -7.58 -14.94
C ASN A 208 1.20 -6.52 -15.97
N SER A 209 2.47 -6.51 -16.39
CA SER A 209 2.98 -5.51 -17.36
C SER A 209 2.14 -5.44 -18.63
N ASN A 210 1.68 -6.60 -19.12
CA ASN A 210 0.94 -6.72 -20.38
C ASN A 210 -0.51 -7.21 -20.19
N MET A 211 -1.05 -7.16 -18.97
CA MET A 211 -2.40 -7.63 -18.67
C MET A 211 -3.40 -6.46 -18.61
N THR A 212 -4.55 -6.68 -19.19
CA THR A 212 -5.72 -5.81 -19.01
C THR A 212 -6.30 -5.95 -17.60
N ILE A 213 -7.08 -4.97 -17.15
CA ILE A 213 -7.76 -5.03 -15.85
C ILE A 213 -8.70 -6.24 -15.75
N PRO A 214 -9.53 -6.59 -16.76
CA PRO A 214 -10.36 -7.81 -16.72
C PRO A 214 -9.54 -9.10 -16.57
N GLU A 215 -8.39 -9.23 -17.26
CA GLU A 215 -7.53 -10.40 -17.15
C GLU A 215 -6.93 -10.51 -15.74
N GLN A 216 -6.49 -9.40 -15.15
CA GLN A 216 -5.99 -9.37 -13.77
C GLN A 216 -7.06 -9.81 -12.78
N LYS A 217 -8.30 -9.33 -12.95
CA LYS A 217 -9.45 -9.72 -12.11
C LYS A 217 -9.76 -11.21 -12.22
N ALA A 218 -9.84 -11.73 -13.42
CA ALA A 218 -10.13 -13.15 -13.66
C ALA A 218 -9.04 -14.03 -13.02
N TRP A 219 -7.77 -13.68 -13.22
CA TRP A 219 -6.64 -14.40 -12.63
C TRP A 219 -6.70 -14.39 -11.09
N LEU A 220 -6.94 -13.22 -10.50
CA LEU A 220 -6.98 -13.08 -9.04
C LEU A 220 -8.14 -13.86 -8.42
N MET A 221 -9.31 -13.86 -9.07
CA MET A 221 -10.46 -14.67 -8.66
C MET A 221 -10.16 -16.17 -8.75
N GLU A 222 -9.46 -16.62 -9.78
CA GLU A 222 -9.03 -18.01 -9.90
C GLU A 222 -8.11 -18.43 -8.75
N GLN A 223 -7.13 -17.58 -8.36
CA GLN A 223 -6.26 -17.88 -7.22
C GLN A 223 -7.05 -17.92 -5.90
N TYR A 224 -8.00 -17.01 -5.71
CA TYR A 224 -8.88 -17.04 -4.54
C TYR A 224 -9.69 -18.34 -4.47
N GLN A 225 -10.31 -18.78 -5.59
CA GLN A 225 -11.08 -20.01 -5.62
C GLN A 225 -10.22 -21.25 -5.28
N LYS A 226 -8.97 -21.29 -5.74
CA LYS A 226 -8.03 -22.35 -5.37
C LYS A 226 -7.73 -22.34 -3.86
N ALA A 227 -7.43 -21.17 -3.30
CA ALA A 227 -7.08 -21.03 -1.89
C ALA A 227 -8.22 -21.37 -0.91
N ILE A 228 -9.50 -21.20 -1.30
CA ILE A 228 -10.64 -21.60 -0.46
C ILE A 228 -11.03 -23.06 -0.62
N ALA A 229 -10.57 -23.73 -1.68
CA ALA A 229 -10.84 -25.16 -1.94
C ALA A 229 -9.90 -26.10 -1.12
N GLU A 230 -8.78 -25.58 -0.64
CA GLU A 230 -7.85 -26.25 0.28
C GLU A 230 -8.33 -26.12 1.73
#